data_61158725b63b0bd09c2ae7150cc523ed
#
_entry.id   61158725b63b0bd09c2ae7150cc523ed
#
_cell.length_a   1.000
_cell.length_b   1.000
_cell.length_c   1.000
_cell.angle_alpha   90.00
_cell.angle_beta   90.00
_cell.angle_gamma   90.00
#
_symmetry.space_group_name_H-M   'P 1'
#
loop_
_entity.id
_entity.type
_entity.pdbx_description
1 polymer ?
#
loop_
_entity_poly.entity_id
_entity_poly.type
_entity_poly.pdbx_seq_one_letter_code
_entity_poly.pdbx_strand_id
1 'polypeptide(L)'
;MVDMSEIYKNKKKALVRGSGDLATGVGVALYRAGFQVIMTDIAVPLTVRREVAMSRAVYEGRAKVEGIEGILVRSYQEALAVLEENKIAVIVDPKAEICKEFHPDLLVDAILAKKNMGTRRTDAPYVIGLGPGFTAGKDVHAVIETMRGETLADIIYDGQPIPNTGVPGYVGGYALERLIRASGNGRMEPKAQIGDIVKKGQL
;
A
#
# COMPACT_ATOMS: atom_id res chain seq x y z
N MET A 1 -23.06 -11.57 27.54
CA MET A 1 -22.74 -11.56 26.12
C MET A 1 -22.11 -10.20 25.86
N VAL A 2 -20.84 -10.13 25.53
CA VAL A 2 -20.16 -8.84 25.23
C VAL A 2 -20.77 -8.31 23.94
N ASP A 3 -21.22 -7.05 23.95
CA ASP A 3 -21.74 -6.42 22.75
C ASP A 3 -20.58 -6.19 21.76
N MET A 4 -20.56 -7.01 20.72
CA MET A 4 -19.52 -6.94 19.68
C MET A 4 -19.47 -5.56 19.01
N SER A 5 -20.60 -4.82 18.99
CA SER A 5 -20.64 -3.48 18.40
C SER A 5 -19.79 -2.47 19.17
N GLU A 6 -19.65 -2.61 20.49
CA GLU A 6 -18.77 -1.75 21.30
C GLU A 6 -17.30 -2.05 21.08
N ILE A 7 -16.95 -3.33 20.85
CA ILE A 7 -15.55 -3.72 20.55
C ILE A 7 -15.10 -3.09 19.24
N TYR A 8 -15.98 -3.03 18.23
CA TYR A 8 -15.65 -2.43 16.94
C TYR A 8 -15.55 -0.90 17.00
N LYS A 9 -16.35 -0.23 17.83
CA LYS A 9 -16.32 1.22 18.01
C LYS A 9 -15.01 1.74 18.61
N ASN A 10 -14.29 0.90 19.37
CA ASN A 10 -13.06 1.27 20.06
C ASN A 10 -11.76 0.86 19.31
N LYS A 11 -11.89 0.20 18.15
CA LYS A 11 -10.69 -0.13 17.35
C LYS A 11 -10.06 1.11 16.77
N LYS A 12 -8.72 1.20 16.84
CA LYS A 12 -7.95 2.23 16.14
C LYS A 12 -8.13 2.11 14.64
N LYS A 13 -8.14 3.25 13.97
CA LYS A 13 -8.39 3.37 12.54
C LYS A 13 -7.10 3.72 11.80
N ALA A 14 -6.80 3.00 10.75
CA ALA A 14 -5.64 3.28 9.91
C ALA A 14 -6.05 3.44 8.44
N LEU A 15 -5.58 4.52 7.82
CA LEU A 15 -5.68 4.71 6.39
C LEU A 15 -4.31 4.49 5.76
N VAL A 16 -4.23 3.60 4.76
CA VAL A 16 -3.03 3.36 3.96
C VAL A 16 -3.24 3.94 2.57
N ARG A 17 -2.44 4.91 2.18
CA ARG A 17 -2.41 5.43 0.81
C ARG A 17 -1.55 4.51 -0.05
N GLY A 18 -2.15 3.95 -1.09
CA GLY A 18 -1.61 2.86 -1.87
C GLY A 18 -2.13 1.49 -1.43
N SER A 19 -2.21 0.55 -2.37
CA SER A 19 -2.58 -0.85 -2.12
C SER A 19 -1.71 -1.84 -2.90
N GLY A 20 -0.55 -1.37 -3.39
CA GLY A 20 0.49 -2.21 -3.97
C GLY A 20 1.11 -3.17 -2.95
N ASP A 21 2.09 -3.94 -3.35
CA ASP A 21 2.70 -4.98 -2.52
C ASP A 21 3.27 -4.46 -1.18
N LEU A 22 4.03 -3.38 -1.18
CA LEU A 22 4.57 -2.80 0.06
C LEU A 22 3.46 -2.20 0.94
N ALA A 23 2.53 -1.46 0.33
CA ALA A 23 1.37 -0.93 1.04
C ALA A 23 0.52 -2.06 1.64
N THR A 24 0.37 -3.18 0.93
CA THR A 24 -0.32 -4.37 1.44
C THR A 24 0.37 -4.96 2.67
N GLY A 25 1.71 -5.04 2.66
CA GLY A 25 2.47 -5.45 3.84
C GLY A 25 2.17 -4.58 5.06
N VAL A 26 2.11 -3.26 4.87
CA VAL A 26 1.71 -2.30 5.91
C VAL A 26 0.27 -2.53 6.36
N GLY A 27 -0.67 -2.66 5.42
CA GLY A 27 -2.08 -2.90 5.72
C GLY A 27 -2.30 -4.19 6.51
N VAL A 28 -1.62 -5.28 6.11
CA VAL A 28 -1.65 -6.58 6.82
C VAL A 28 -1.07 -6.45 8.23
N ALA A 29 0.05 -5.75 8.41
CA ALA A 29 0.66 -5.55 9.72
C ALA A 29 -0.26 -4.74 10.65
N LEU A 30 -0.87 -3.67 10.16
CA LEU A 30 -1.81 -2.85 10.92
C LEU A 30 -3.09 -3.63 11.26
N TYR A 31 -3.63 -4.41 10.32
CA TYR A 31 -4.77 -5.27 10.56
C TYR A 31 -4.48 -6.29 11.69
N ARG A 32 -3.32 -6.95 11.64
CA ARG A 32 -2.87 -7.88 12.69
C ARG A 32 -2.64 -7.21 14.04
N ALA A 33 -2.26 -5.94 14.03
CA ALA A 33 -2.16 -5.11 15.23
C ALA A 33 -3.53 -4.64 15.77
N GLY A 34 -4.63 -5.03 15.13
CA GLY A 34 -5.99 -4.76 15.59
C GLY A 34 -6.61 -3.47 15.05
N PHE A 35 -5.97 -2.81 14.08
CA PHE A 35 -6.58 -1.65 13.43
C PHE A 35 -7.69 -2.04 12.47
N GLN A 36 -8.69 -1.17 12.33
CA GLN A 36 -9.55 -1.13 11.15
C GLN A 36 -8.78 -0.45 10.03
N VAL A 37 -8.64 -1.11 8.88
CA VAL A 37 -7.77 -0.64 7.79
C VAL A 37 -8.58 -0.34 6.53
N ILE A 38 -8.47 0.88 6.04
CA ILE A 38 -8.86 1.26 4.68
C ILE A 38 -7.60 1.51 3.87
N MET A 39 -7.55 0.98 2.64
CA MET A 39 -6.49 1.23 1.68
C MET A 39 -7.04 1.97 0.47
N THR A 40 -6.32 2.99 -0.01
CA THR A 40 -6.72 3.74 -1.21
C THR A 40 -5.82 3.41 -2.38
N ASP A 41 -6.33 3.49 -3.61
CA ASP A 41 -5.52 3.36 -4.81
C ASP A 41 -6.09 4.19 -5.96
N ILE A 42 -5.41 4.17 -7.09
CA ILE A 42 -5.88 4.72 -8.37
C ILE A 42 -6.80 3.72 -9.07
N ALA A 43 -7.56 4.19 -10.07
CA ALA A 43 -8.47 3.33 -10.84
C ALA A 43 -7.76 2.26 -11.68
N VAL A 44 -6.49 2.46 -12.00
CA VAL A 44 -5.66 1.52 -12.74
C VAL A 44 -4.34 1.33 -11.98
N PRO A 45 -4.31 0.48 -10.93
CA PRO A 45 -3.11 0.19 -10.17
C PRO A 45 -1.98 -0.35 -11.03
N LEU A 46 -0.75 0.12 -10.76
CA LEU A 46 0.44 -0.24 -11.54
C LEU A 46 1.28 -1.34 -10.85
N THR A 47 0.69 -2.14 -10.01
CA THR A 47 1.37 -3.15 -9.21
C THR A 47 1.84 -4.31 -10.09
N VAL A 48 3.14 -4.59 -10.08
CA VAL A 48 3.74 -5.71 -10.81
C VAL A 48 3.52 -7.03 -10.08
N ARG A 49 3.70 -7.05 -8.75
CA ARG A 49 3.53 -8.25 -7.92
C ARG A 49 2.08 -8.39 -7.45
N ARG A 50 1.17 -8.66 -8.38
CA ARG A 50 -0.28 -8.67 -8.16
C ARG A 50 -0.74 -9.69 -7.13
N GLU A 51 -0.10 -10.86 -7.06
CA GLU A 51 -0.50 -11.95 -6.15
C GLU A 51 -0.36 -11.60 -4.66
N VAL A 52 0.50 -10.64 -4.35
CA VAL A 52 0.75 -10.19 -2.97
C VAL A 52 0.28 -8.76 -2.72
N ALA A 53 -0.67 -8.29 -3.54
CA ALA A 53 -1.14 -6.91 -3.49
C ALA A 53 -2.66 -6.81 -3.39
N MET A 54 -3.15 -6.01 -2.44
CA MET A 54 -4.58 -5.70 -2.28
C MET A 54 -5.12 -4.87 -3.45
N SER A 55 -4.25 -4.20 -4.22
CA SER A 55 -4.64 -3.49 -5.45
C SER A 55 -5.33 -4.37 -6.49
N ARG A 56 -5.14 -5.70 -6.42
CA ARG A 56 -5.88 -6.65 -7.24
C ARG A 56 -7.39 -6.54 -7.04
N ALA A 57 -7.84 -6.16 -5.85
CA ALA A 57 -9.25 -5.94 -5.57
C ALA A 57 -9.89 -4.88 -6.48
N VAL A 58 -9.11 -3.88 -6.96
CA VAL A 58 -9.62 -2.86 -7.88
C VAL A 58 -10.10 -3.48 -9.21
N TYR A 59 -9.47 -4.56 -9.64
CA TYR A 59 -9.83 -5.27 -10.89
C TYR A 59 -10.83 -6.41 -10.66
N GLU A 60 -10.71 -7.13 -9.54
CA GLU A 60 -11.41 -8.39 -9.30
C GLU A 60 -12.54 -8.27 -8.25
N GLY A 61 -12.72 -7.07 -7.68
CA GLY A 61 -13.67 -6.81 -6.58
C GLY A 61 -13.16 -7.26 -5.21
N ARG A 62 -12.19 -8.18 -5.17
CA ARG A 62 -11.56 -8.66 -3.94
C ARG A 62 -10.14 -9.15 -4.18
N ALA A 63 -9.34 -9.14 -3.14
CA ALA A 63 -8.02 -9.77 -3.10
C ALA A 63 -7.85 -10.52 -1.76
N LYS A 64 -6.98 -11.52 -1.74
CA LYS A 64 -6.62 -12.21 -0.50
C LYS A 64 -5.11 -12.33 -0.42
N VAL A 65 -4.53 -11.80 0.66
CA VAL A 65 -3.08 -11.83 0.91
C VAL A 65 -2.86 -12.31 2.34
N GLU A 66 -2.03 -13.32 2.52
CA GLU A 66 -1.72 -13.94 3.83
C GLU A 66 -2.97 -14.30 4.67
N GLY A 67 -4.02 -14.75 4.01
CA GLY A 67 -5.29 -15.14 4.65
C GLY A 67 -6.25 -13.98 4.91
N ILE A 68 -5.82 -12.73 4.76
CA ILE A 68 -6.63 -11.53 4.99
C ILE A 68 -7.30 -11.11 3.68
N GLU A 69 -8.59 -10.82 3.74
CA GLU A 69 -9.36 -10.37 2.58
C GLU A 69 -9.39 -8.84 2.49
N GLY A 70 -9.14 -8.33 1.28
CA GLY A 70 -9.37 -6.95 0.88
C GLY A 70 -10.56 -6.89 -0.08
N ILE A 71 -11.53 -6.04 0.19
CA ILE A 71 -12.77 -5.91 -0.58
C ILE A 71 -12.82 -4.53 -1.21
N LEU A 72 -13.07 -4.48 -2.53
CA LEU A 72 -13.32 -3.21 -3.22
C LEU A 72 -14.64 -2.61 -2.76
N VAL A 73 -14.58 -1.35 -2.37
CA VAL A 73 -15.74 -0.54 -1.95
C VAL A 73 -15.81 0.74 -2.75
N ARG A 74 -17.01 1.34 -2.81
CA ARG A 74 -17.27 2.55 -3.59
C ARG A 74 -17.67 3.75 -2.74
N SER A 75 -17.93 3.51 -1.46
CA SER A 75 -18.35 4.55 -0.51
C SER A 75 -17.82 4.26 0.89
N TYR A 76 -17.88 5.26 1.75
CA TYR A 76 -17.54 5.10 3.17
C TYR A 76 -18.50 4.13 3.88
N GLN A 77 -19.78 4.12 3.53
CA GLN A 77 -20.78 3.21 4.10
C GLN A 77 -20.45 1.74 3.76
N GLU A 78 -20.06 1.46 2.51
CA GLU A 78 -19.60 0.13 2.14
C GLU A 78 -18.30 -0.24 2.86
N ALA A 79 -17.39 0.73 3.06
CA ALA A 79 -16.17 0.49 3.81
C ALA A 79 -16.46 0.10 5.26
N LEU A 80 -17.39 0.77 5.94
CA LEU A 80 -17.79 0.42 7.29
C LEU A 80 -18.30 -1.02 7.39
N ALA A 81 -19.17 -1.44 6.48
CA ALA A 81 -19.69 -2.82 6.46
C ALA A 81 -18.55 -3.85 6.30
N VAL A 82 -17.57 -3.58 5.43
CA VAL A 82 -16.39 -4.45 5.25
C VAL A 82 -15.53 -4.51 6.50
N LEU A 83 -15.34 -3.37 7.18
CA LEU A 83 -14.56 -3.30 8.42
C LEU A 83 -15.24 -4.06 9.57
N GLU A 84 -16.59 -4.04 9.65
CA GLU A 84 -17.37 -4.81 10.62
C GLU A 84 -17.22 -6.33 10.42
N GLU A 85 -17.01 -6.77 9.17
CA GLU A 85 -16.69 -8.16 8.84
C GLU A 85 -15.22 -8.54 9.14
N ASN A 86 -14.44 -7.68 9.79
CA ASN A 86 -12.99 -7.86 10.00
C ASN A 86 -12.22 -8.11 8.70
N LYS A 87 -12.47 -7.31 7.68
CA LYS A 87 -11.75 -7.31 6.41
C LYS A 87 -11.12 -5.95 6.18
N ILE A 88 -10.23 -5.86 5.21
CA ILE A 88 -9.64 -4.59 4.74
C ILE A 88 -10.54 -4.02 3.64
N ALA A 89 -10.92 -2.75 3.75
CA ALA A 89 -11.60 -2.07 2.66
C ALA A 89 -10.56 -1.48 1.68
N VAL A 90 -10.78 -1.67 0.38
CA VAL A 90 -9.96 -1.08 -0.69
C VAL A 90 -10.85 -0.16 -1.50
N ILE A 91 -10.45 1.10 -1.68
CA ILE A 91 -11.25 2.10 -2.40
C ILE A 91 -10.43 2.82 -3.46
N VAL A 92 -11.05 3.09 -4.62
CA VAL A 92 -10.44 3.95 -5.65
C VAL A 92 -10.60 5.40 -5.22
N ASP A 93 -9.58 5.93 -4.58
CA ASP A 93 -9.52 7.29 -4.05
C ASP A 93 -8.08 7.81 -4.04
N PRO A 94 -7.56 8.27 -5.18
CA PRO A 94 -6.16 8.70 -5.30
C PRO A 94 -5.79 9.89 -4.42
N LYS A 95 -6.78 10.66 -3.98
CA LYS A 95 -6.57 11.84 -3.12
C LYS A 95 -6.79 11.55 -1.64
N ALA A 96 -7.21 10.32 -1.29
CA ALA A 96 -7.58 9.94 0.07
C ALA A 96 -8.67 10.86 0.69
N GLU A 97 -9.66 11.25 -0.13
CA GLU A 97 -10.79 12.10 0.31
C GLU A 97 -11.60 11.41 1.42
N ILE A 98 -11.60 10.07 1.45
CA ILE A 98 -12.26 9.26 2.49
C ILE A 98 -11.71 9.55 3.90
N CYS A 99 -10.52 10.14 4.04
CA CYS A 99 -9.99 10.63 5.32
C CYS A 99 -10.99 11.52 6.07
N LYS A 100 -11.75 12.33 5.33
CA LYS A 100 -12.70 13.31 5.88
C LYS A 100 -13.89 12.66 6.59
N GLU A 101 -14.24 11.43 6.21
CA GLU A 101 -15.33 10.65 6.80
C GLU A 101 -14.79 9.60 7.77
N PHE A 102 -13.70 8.94 7.41
CA PHE A 102 -13.11 7.87 8.20
C PHE A 102 -12.43 8.36 9.48
N HIS A 103 -11.82 9.56 9.48
CA HIS A 103 -11.06 10.11 10.60
C HIS A 103 -10.05 9.11 11.17
N PRO A 104 -9.00 8.73 10.41
CA PRO A 104 -8.03 7.75 10.87
C PRO A 104 -7.18 8.28 12.03
N ASP A 105 -6.83 7.43 13.00
CA ASP A 105 -5.83 7.71 14.03
C ASP A 105 -4.41 7.73 13.45
N LEU A 106 -4.20 6.92 12.41
CA LEU A 106 -2.93 6.74 11.70
C LEU A 106 -3.16 6.79 10.20
N LEU A 107 -2.36 7.60 9.51
CA LEU A 107 -2.24 7.57 8.06
C LEU A 107 -0.83 7.10 7.67
N VAL A 108 -0.75 6.12 6.77
CA VAL A 108 0.52 5.67 6.19
C VAL A 108 0.49 5.91 4.68
N ASP A 109 1.36 6.81 4.19
CA ASP A 109 1.55 6.95 2.75
C ASP A 109 2.59 5.94 2.25
N ALA A 110 2.08 4.93 1.57
CA ALA A 110 2.84 3.83 0.98
C ALA A 110 2.67 3.75 -0.54
N ILE A 111 2.37 4.88 -1.19
CA ILE A 111 2.26 4.98 -2.66
C ILE A 111 3.60 4.69 -3.33
N LEU A 112 4.72 5.05 -2.69
CA LEU A 112 6.10 4.90 -3.21
C LEU A 112 6.35 5.64 -4.53
N ALA A 113 5.69 6.78 -4.73
CA ALA A 113 5.83 7.61 -5.91
C ALA A 113 7.19 8.33 -6.03
N LYS A 114 8.09 8.17 -5.05
CA LYS A 114 9.38 8.86 -4.94
C LYS A 114 9.28 10.38 -4.80
N LYS A 115 8.09 10.87 -4.58
CA LYS A 115 7.72 12.25 -4.26
C LYS A 115 6.45 12.26 -3.43
N ASN A 116 6.27 13.26 -2.59
CA ASN A 116 5.03 13.44 -1.86
C ASN A 116 3.88 13.78 -2.82
N MET A 117 2.82 12.97 -2.79
CA MET A 117 1.62 13.13 -3.62
C MET A 117 0.50 13.88 -2.87
N GLY A 118 0.87 14.78 -1.97
CA GLY A 118 -0.05 15.66 -1.25
C GLY A 118 -0.39 15.21 0.16
N THR A 119 0.32 14.24 0.74
CA THR A 119 0.18 13.86 2.15
C THR A 119 0.76 14.94 3.04
N ARG A 120 0.04 15.28 4.10
CA ARG A 120 0.41 16.30 5.08
C ARG A 120 0.43 15.72 6.48
N ARG A 121 1.29 16.25 7.30
CA ARG A 121 1.37 15.89 8.73
C ARG A 121 0.04 16.09 9.49
N THR A 122 -0.86 16.92 8.96
CA THR A 122 -2.17 17.24 9.55
C THR A 122 -3.30 16.34 9.08
N ASP A 123 -3.03 15.38 8.19
CA ASP A 123 -4.08 14.51 7.62
C ASP A 123 -4.59 13.45 8.62
N ALA A 124 -3.82 13.18 9.69
CA ALA A 124 -4.21 12.34 10.81
C ALA A 124 -3.42 12.73 12.07
N PRO A 125 -3.82 12.30 13.29
CA PRO A 125 -3.04 12.48 14.52
C PRO A 125 -1.61 11.95 14.38
N TYR A 126 -1.40 10.88 13.63
CA TYR A 126 -0.08 10.37 13.29
C TYR A 126 0.00 10.04 11.80
N VAL A 127 1.05 10.53 11.13
CA VAL A 127 1.25 10.35 9.69
C VAL A 127 2.65 9.82 9.45
N ILE A 128 2.75 8.71 8.71
CA ILE A 128 4.00 8.05 8.34
C ILE A 128 4.14 8.04 6.82
N GLY A 129 5.32 8.36 6.30
CA GLY A 129 5.67 8.18 4.90
C GLY A 129 6.61 7.00 4.68
N LEU A 130 6.45 6.25 3.60
CA LEU A 130 7.36 5.18 3.21
C LEU A 130 8.32 5.64 2.10
N GLY A 131 9.61 5.57 2.39
CA GLY A 131 10.69 5.82 1.44
C GLY A 131 10.82 7.27 0.99
N PRO A 132 11.57 7.52 -0.10
CA PRO A 132 11.91 8.86 -0.55
C PRO A 132 10.70 9.66 -1.05
N GLY A 133 10.76 10.96 -0.83
CA GLY A 133 9.71 11.93 -1.17
C GLY A 133 9.11 12.63 0.05
N PHE A 134 9.43 12.19 1.25
CA PHE A 134 8.98 12.78 2.50
C PHE A 134 10.15 13.33 3.33
N THR A 135 9.85 14.36 4.10
CA THR A 135 10.72 14.88 5.15
C THR A 135 10.02 14.69 6.49
N ALA A 136 10.58 13.85 7.36
CA ALA A 136 10.09 13.67 8.72
C ALA A 136 10.21 14.99 9.51
N GLY A 137 9.25 15.25 10.37
CA GLY A 137 9.14 16.51 11.10
C GLY A 137 8.47 17.65 10.30
N LYS A 138 8.45 17.56 8.96
CA LYS A 138 7.85 18.58 8.10
C LYS A 138 6.57 18.04 7.40
N ASP A 139 6.72 17.08 6.53
CA ASP A 139 5.63 16.53 5.71
C ASP A 139 4.82 15.47 6.47
N VAL A 140 5.53 14.68 7.27
CA VAL A 140 5.03 13.55 8.05
C VAL A 140 5.67 13.53 9.44
N HIS A 141 5.14 12.73 10.36
CA HIS A 141 5.71 12.57 11.71
C HIS A 141 6.95 11.69 11.72
N ALA A 142 6.94 10.65 10.87
CA ALA A 142 8.08 9.74 10.70
C ALA A 142 8.14 9.24 9.26
N VAL A 143 9.34 8.89 8.81
CA VAL A 143 9.56 8.20 7.54
C VAL A 143 10.16 6.82 7.82
N ILE A 144 9.71 5.81 7.09
CA ILE A 144 10.33 4.48 7.14
C ILE A 144 11.22 4.32 5.91
N GLU A 145 12.49 3.98 6.12
CA GLU A 145 13.46 3.73 5.05
C GLU A 145 13.07 2.48 4.24
N THR A 146 13.10 2.60 2.92
CA THR A 146 12.77 1.51 2.00
C THR A 146 13.94 1.07 1.12
N MET A 147 15.10 1.72 1.24
CA MET A 147 16.32 1.30 0.56
C MET A 147 16.77 -0.05 1.10
N ARG A 148 17.03 -1.00 0.21
CA ARG A 148 17.59 -2.30 0.61
C ARG A 148 19.02 -2.12 1.11
N GLY A 149 19.32 -2.70 2.25
CA GLY A 149 20.60 -2.60 2.90
C GLY A 149 20.45 -2.61 4.42
N GLU A 150 21.47 -2.14 5.12
CA GLU A 150 21.54 -2.15 6.59
C GLU A 150 20.46 -1.27 7.24
N THR A 151 20.05 -0.19 6.57
CA THR A 151 19.07 0.77 7.07
C THR A 151 17.64 0.47 6.67
N LEU A 152 17.39 -0.67 6.00
CA LEU A 152 16.02 -1.04 5.60
C LEU A 152 15.11 -1.14 6.82
N ALA A 153 13.99 -0.42 6.75
CA ALA A 153 12.98 -0.31 7.79
C ALA A 153 13.37 0.57 9.00
N ASP A 154 14.49 1.28 8.95
CA ASP A 154 14.81 2.29 9.96
C ASP A 154 13.72 3.35 10.01
N ILE A 155 13.43 3.81 11.22
CA ILE A 155 12.45 4.86 11.47
C ILE A 155 13.17 6.20 11.62
N ILE A 156 12.88 7.12 10.72
CA ILE A 156 13.46 8.46 10.66
C ILE A 156 12.44 9.44 11.24
N TYR A 157 12.79 10.11 12.34
CA TYR A 157 11.92 11.12 12.99
C TYR A 157 12.27 12.55 12.60
N ASP A 158 13.44 12.77 12.03
CA ASP A 158 13.91 14.05 11.52
C ASP A 158 14.74 13.86 10.24
N GLY A 159 14.47 14.65 9.19
CA GLY A 159 15.18 14.57 7.93
C GLY A 159 14.51 13.66 6.88
N GLN A 160 15.31 13.16 5.97
CA GLN A 160 14.85 12.42 4.78
C GLN A 160 15.48 11.03 4.69
N PRO A 161 14.77 10.06 4.09
CA PRO A 161 15.34 8.75 3.76
C PRO A 161 16.35 8.88 2.61
N ILE A 162 17.06 7.79 2.34
CA ILE A 162 18.03 7.72 1.24
C ILE A 162 17.34 8.05 -0.09
N PRO A 163 17.89 8.98 -0.91
CA PRO A 163 17.31 9.35 -2.18
C PRO A 163 17.15 8.18 -3.14
N ASN A 164 16.10 8.23 -3.98
CA ASN A 164 15.89 7.22 -4.99
C ASN A 164 17.02 7.23 -6.03
N THR A 165 17.67 6.08 -6.21
CA THR A 165 18.76 5.91 -7.18
C THR A 165 18.27 5.65 -8.60
N GLY A 166 16.99 5.28 -8.78
CA GLY A 166 16.44 4.81 -10.05
C GLY A 166 16.94 3.42 -10.49
N VAL A 167 17.84 2.83 -9.72
CA VAL A 167 18.40 1.49 -10.00
C VAL A 167 17.72 0.48 -9.08
N PRO A 168 17.14 -0.62 -9.64
CA PRO A 168 16.58 -1.68 -8.82
C PRO A 168 17.65 -2.34 -7.94
N GLY A 169 17.27 -2.70 -6.72
CA GLY A 169 18.18 -3.43 -5.82
C GLY A 169 18.60 -4.78 -6.41
N TYR A 170 19.80 -5.25 -6.05
CA TYR A 170 20.32 -6.55 -6.46
C TYR A 170 19.48 -7.70 -5.88
N VAL A 171 19.14 -8.67 -6.74
CA VAL A 171 18.53 -9.93 -6.36
C VAL A 171 19.17 -11.05 -7.18
N GLY A 172 19.78 -12.01 -6.52
CA GLY A 172 20.47 -13.12 -7.20
C GLY A 172 21.61 -12.67 -8.14
N GLY A 173 22.27 -11.54 -7.84
CA GLY A 173 23.35 -10.99 -8.67
C GLY A 173 22.88 -10.10 -9.83
N TYR A 174 21.58 -9.88 -9.99
CA TYR A 174 20.99 -9.12 -11.08
C TYR A 174 20.26 -7.86 -10.58
N ALA A 175 20.32 -6.75 -11.29
CA ALA A 175 19.65 -5.48 -11.01
C ALA A 175 18.77 -5.04 -12.19
N LEU A 176 19.30 -4.30 -13.12
CA LEU A 176 18.58 -3.78 -14.30
C LEU A 176 18.13 -4.89 -15.25
N GLU A 177 18.90 -5.96 -15.35
CA GLU A 177 18.63 -7.12 -16.20
C GLU A 177 17.34 -7.87 -15.85
N ARG A 178 16.82 -7.65 -14.64
CA ARG A 178 15.54 -8.22 -14.19
C ARG A 178 14.32 -7.48 -14.74
N LEU A 179 14.53 -6.31 -15.35
CA LEU A 179 13.45 -5.48 -15.87
C LEU A 179 13.23 -5.76 -17.36
N ILE A 180 12.06 -6.28 -17.67
CA ILE A 180 11.55 -6.32 -19.04
C ILE A 180 10.60 -5.14 -19.20
N ARG A 181 10.89 -4.25 -20.13
CA ARG A 181 10.07 -3.06 -20.40
C ARG A 181 9.31 -3.23 -21.69
N ALA A 182 8.10 -2.67 -21.75
CA ALA A 182 7.36 -2.55 -22.99
C ALA A 182 8.15 -1.70 -24.00
N SER A 183 8.14 -2.11 -25.27
CA SER A 183 8.80 -1.40 -26.37
C SER A 183 8.06 -0.12 -26.79
N GLY A 184 6.83 0.06 -26.33
CA GLY A 184 5.99 1.22 -26.65
C GLY A 184 4.65 1.18 -25.90
N ASN A 185 3.78 2.12 -26.25
CA ASN A 185 2.43 2.17 -25.73
C ASN A 185 1.57 1.05 -26.35
N GLY A 186 0.73 0.44 -25.56
CA GLY A 186 -0.18 -0.61 -26.03
C GLY A 186 -0.86 -1.34 -24.89
N ARG A 187 -1.63 -2.35 -25.25
CA ARG A 187 -2.23 -3.31 -24.30
C ARG A 187 -1.32 -4.53 -24.20
N MET A 188 -0.93 -4.88 -22.97
CA MET A 188 -0.16 -6.10 -22.72
C MET A 188 -1.10 -7.33 -22.73
N GLU A 189 -0.72 -8.34 -23.50
CA GLU A 189 -1.35 -9.68 -23.47
C GLU A 189 -0.34 -10.69 -22.94
N PRO A 190 -0.42 -11.08 -21.65
CA PRO A 190 0.54 -12.02 -21.07
C PRO A 190 0.36 -13.41 -21.68
N LYS A 191 1.46 -14.05 -22.03
CA LYS A 191 1.50 -15.47 -22.50
C LYS A 191 1.92 -16.44 -21.39
N ALA A 192 2.37 -15.89 -20.25
CA ALA A 192 2.73 -16.63 -19.04
C ALA A 192 2.13 -15.94 -17.83
N GLN A 193 1.97 -16.66 -16.74
CA GLN A 193 1.44 -16.15 -15.47
C GLN A 193 2.56 -16.07 -14.42
N ILE A 194 2.29 -15.33 -13.32
CA ILE A 194 3.18 -15.30 -12.17
C ILE A 194 3.25 -16.71 -11.57
N GLY A 195 4.49 -17.24 -11.43
CA GLY A 195 4.74 -18.58 -10.92
C GLY A 195 5.02 -19.62 -12.01
N ASP A 196 4.79 -19.32 -13.28
CA ASP A 196 5.12 -20.22 -14.38
C ASP A 196 6.63 -20.42 -14.53
N ILE A 197 7.02 -21.66 -14.83
CA ILE A 197 8.40 -21.99 -15.21
C ILE A 197 8.55 -21.72 -16.69
N VAL A 198 9.43 -20.80 -17.03
CA VAL A 198 9.69 -20.38 -18.41
C VAL A 198 11.11 -20.73 -18.85
N LYS A 199 11.33 -20.92 -20.15
CA LYS A 199 12.64 -21.17 -20.76
C LYS A 199 13.18 -19.88 -21.40
N LYS A 200 14.51 -19.76 -21.47
CA LYS A 200 15.14 -18.67 -22.18
C LYS A 200 14.66 -18.62 -23.65
N GLY A 201 14.15 -17.47 -24.09
CA GLY A 201 13.63 -17.27 -25.46
C GLY A 201 12.19 -17.78 -25.67
N GLN A 202 11.51 -18.24 -24.65
CA GLN A 202 10.08 -18.56 -24.72
C GLN A 202 9.29 -17.23 -24.83
N LEU A 203 8.45 -17.11 -25.86
CA LEU A 203 7.52 -16.00 -26.10
C LEU A 203 6.08 -16.46 -25.88
#